data_bf9e13181e1a84e079330ea52e173dcc
#
_entry.id   bf9e13181e1a84e079330ea52e173dcc
#
_cell.length_a   1.000
_cell.length_b   1.000
_cell.length_c   1.000
_cell.angle_alpha   90.00
_cell.angle_beta   90.00
_cell.angle_gamma   90.00
#
_symmetry.space_group_name_H-M   'P 1'
#
loop_
_entity.id
_entity.type
_entity.pdbx_description
1 polymer ?
#
loop_
_entity_poly.entity_id
_entity_poly.type
_entity_poly.pdbx_seq_one_letter_code
_entity_poly.pdbx_strand_id
1 'polypeptide(L)'
;GMVLGAEYSHTSFDQLNDPESNALQIAGSAGGDNINAERARKSAFFEMGLPFTEKLTTSIAGRYDEYSSTGIGSNFSPSINMAYRPTSWVLLRGTYGEGFRVGAFSQLYGNRSESFPSGVDVVGCAAGVAVCTPTQYRTLAGGNPNLGPEESEHYTFGAVLSPLPELTIQIGMWHTEYTGYITL
;
A
#
# COMPACT_ATOMS: atom_id res chain seq x y z
N GLY A 1 -15.22 9.21 -23.90
CA GLY A 1 -16.09 9.42 -22.73
C GLY A 1 -15.29 9.97 -21.55
N MET A 2 -15.99 10.65 -20.64
CA MET A 2 -15.38 11.23 -19.45
C MET A 2 -16.28 10.97 -18.23
N VAL A 3 -15.66 10.66 -17.10
CA VAL A 3 -16.30 10.52 -15.79
C VAL A 3 -15.62 11.50 -14.83
N LEU A 4 -16.42 12.18 -14.02
CA LEU A 4 -15.96 13.00 -12.90
C LEU A 4 -16.73 12.59 -11.66
N GLY A 5 -16.07 12.54 -10.53
CA GLY A 5 -16.72 12.18 -9.27
C GLY A 5 -16.04 12.79 -8.07
N ALA A 6 -16.81 12.85 -6.98
CA ALA A 6 -16.34 13.21 -5.66
C ALA A 6 -16.90 12.23 -4.63
N GLU A 7 -16.14 11.98 -3.58
CA GLU A 7 -16.50 11.05 -2.51
C GLU A 7 -16.13 11.66 -1.16
N TYR A 8 -16.97 11.42 -0.17
CA TYR A 8 -16.64 11.63 1.23
C TYR A 8 -16.85 10.33 1.99
N SER A 9 -15.88 9.93 2.77
CA SER A 9 -15.99 8.77 3.65
C SER A 9 -15.52 9.12 5.05
N HIS A 10 -16.19 8.53 6.04
CA HIS A 10 -15.80 8.60 7.45
C HIS A 10 -15.71 7.18 7.99
N THR A 11 -14.61 6.88 8.64
CA THR A 11 -14.35 5.56 9.22
C THR A 11 -14.01 5.75 10.70
N SER A 12 -14.69 5.01 11.56
CA SER A 12 -14.38 4.90 12.99
C SER A 12 -13.86 3.50 13.29
N PHE A 13 -12.97 3.42 14.24
CA PHE A 13 -12.36 2.18 14.71
C PHE A 13 -12.31 2.20 16.23
N ASP A 14 -13.01 1.26 16.84
CA ASP A 14 -13.02 1.05 18.28
C ASP A 14 -12.47 -0.33 18.60
N GLN A 15 -11.45 -0.38 19.40
CA GLN A 15 -10.91 -1.62 19.96
C GLN A 15 -10.94 -1.53 21.48
N LEU A 16 -11.74 -2.38 22.08
CA LEU A 16 -11.84 -2.51 23.53
C LEU A 16 -11.05 -3.75 23.97
N ASN A 17 -10.10 -3.56 24.83
CA ASN A 17 -9.36 -4.64 25.46
C ASN A 17 -9.99 -4.96 26.82
N ASP A 18 -9.79 -6.18 27.27
CA ASP A 18 -10.18 -6.59 28.62
C ASP A 18 -9.48 -5.73 29.67
N PRO A 19 -10.17 -5.28 30.73
CA PRO A 19 -9.59 -4.43 31.76
C PRO A 19 -8.36 -5.05 32.47
N GLU A 20 -8.33 -6.37 32.65
CA GLU A 20 -7.18 -7.06 33.26
C GLU A 20 -5.97 -7.06 32.31
N SER A 21 -6.22 -7.18 30.99
CA SER A 21 -5.17 -7.01 29.96
C SER A 21 -4.61 -5.59 29.96
N ASN A 22 -5.49 -4.58 30.02
CA ASN A 22 -5.08 -3.17 30.10
C ASN A 22 -4.27 -2.88 31.36
N ALA A 23 -4.60 -3.53 32.47
CA ALA A 23 -3.89 -3.41 33.74
C ALA A 23 -2.58 -4.23 33.80
N LEU A 24 -2.17 -4.91 32.72
CA LEU A 24 -1.01 -5.79 32.65
C LEU A 24 -1.06 -6.96 33.66
N GLN A 25 -2.26 -7.42 34.02
CA GLN A 25 -2.45 -8.48 35.02
C GLN A 25 -2.48 -9.88 34.38
N ILE A 26 -2.51 -9.98 33.05
CA ILE A 26 -2.51 -11.25 32.33
C ILE A 26 -1.08 -11.58 31.88
N ALA A 27 -0.53 -12.69 32.38
CA ALA A 27 0.78 -13.16 31.97
C ALA A 27 0.80 -13.47 30.47
N GLY A 28 1.78 -12.91 29.77
CA GLY A 28 1.94 -13.07 28.31
C GLY A 28 1.05 -12.15 27.47
N SER A 29 0.21 -11.31 28.08
CA SER A 29 -0.47 -10.23 27.40
C SER A 29 0.46 -9.04 27.23
N ALA A 30 0.44 -8.44 26.06
CA ALA A 30 1.18 -7.21 25.80
C ALA A 30 0.61 -6.00 26.56
N GLY A 31 -0.58 -6.12 27.09
CA GLY A 31 -1.34 -5.02 27.68
C GLY A 31 -1.64 -3.94 26.65
N GLY A 32 -2.33 -2.92 27.05
CA GLY A 32 -2.46 -1.72 26.25
C GLY A 32 -3.81 -1.05 26.42
N ASP A 33 -3.85 0.24 26.07
CA ASP A 33 -5.06 1.03 26.15
C ASP A 33 -6.05 0.65 25.06
N ASN A 34 -7.33 0.96 25.29
CA ASN A 34 -8.34 0.89 24.27
C ASN A 34 -8.00 1.86 23.13
N ILE A 35 -8.32 1.48 21.90
CA ILE A 35 -8.17 2.35 20.74
C ILE A 35 -9.55 2.87 20.36
N ASN A 36 -9.67 4.20 20.31
CA ASN A 36 -10.80 4.87 19.71
C ASN A 36 -10.21 5.88 18.70
N ALA A 37 -10.43 5.63 17.43
CA ALA A 37 -9.85 6.43 16.36
C ALA A 37 -10.82 6.59 15.21
N GLU A 38 -10.77 7.74 14.57
CA GLU A 38 -11.58 8.04 13.40
C GLU A 38 -10.77 8.73 12.32
N ARG A 39 -11.21 8.58 11.09
CA ARG A 39 -10.57 9.20 9.93
C ARG A 39 -11.62 9.54 8.88
N ALA A 40 -11.63 10.79 8.45
CA ALA A 40 -12.37 11.23 7.29
C ALA A 40 -11.46 11.29 6.06
N ARG A 41 -12.04 11.00 4.89
CA ARG A 41 -11.40 11.13 3.59
C ARG A 41 -12.33 11.91 2.66
N LYS A 42 -11.78 12.89 1.98
CA LYS A 42 -12.39 13.59 0.85
C LYS A 42 -11.65 13.23 -0.40
N SER A 43 -12.36 12.93 -1.47
CA SER A 43 -11.74 12.52 -2.72
C SER A 43 -12.40 13.20 -3.90
N ALA A 44 -11.60 13.49 -4.92
CA ALA A 44 -12.06 13.88 -6.24
C ALA A 44 -11.35 13.02 -7.28
N PHE A 45 -12.06 12.59 -8.33
CA PHE A 45 -11.47 11.76 -9.36
C PHE A 45 -12.04 12.08 -10.73
N PHE A 46 -11.25 11.79 -11.73
CA PHE A 46 -11.65 11.83 -13.12
C PHE A 46 -11.13 10.61 -13.87
N GLU A 47 -11.84 10.25 -14.92
CA GLU A 47 -11.41 9.28 -15.92
C GLU A 47 -11.82 9.78 -17.29
N MET A 48 -10.94 9.67 -18.28
CA MET A 48 -11.18 10.10 -19.65
C MET A 48 -10.65 9.05 -20.64
N GLY A 49 -11.56 8.51 -21.45
CA GLY A 49 -11.22 7.65 -22.58
C GLY A 49 -11.05 8.47 -23.86
N LEU A 50 -9.86 8.39 -24.44
CA LEU A 50 -9.42 9.13 -25.62
C LEU A 50 -9.14 8.17 -26.78
N PRO A 51 -10.09 7.97 -27.71
CA PRO A 51 -9.81 7.29 -28.96
C PRO A 51 -9.07 8.24 -29.91
N PHE A 52 -7.73 8.20 -29.92
CA PHE A 52 -6.92 9.05 -30.79
C PHE A 52 -7.07 8.67 -32.27
N THR A 53 -7.16 7.36 -32.53
CA THR A 53 -7.43 6.80 -33.85
C THR A 53 -8.23 5.50 -33.72
N GLU A 54 -8.68 4.92 -34.81
CA GLU A 54 -9.32 3.59 -34.82
C GLU A 54 -8.39 2.48 -34.25
N LYS A 55 -7.07 2.71 -34.28
CA LYS A 55 -6.07 1.75 -33.87
C LYS A 55 -5.47 2.06 -32.48
N LEU A 56 -5.60 3.30 -31.99
CA LEU A 56 -5.00 3.75 -30.75
C LEU A 56 -6.07 4.30 -29.81
N THR A 57 -6.28 3.58 -28.71
CA THR A 57 -7.12 4.02 -27.60
C THR A 57 -6.28 4.23 -26.36
N THR A 58 -6.58 5.30 -25.63
CA THR A 58 -5.91 5.63 -24.36
C THR A 58 -6.97 5.96 -23.31
N SER A 59 -6.75 5.58 -22.08
CA SER A 59 -7.48 6.14 -20.94
C SER A 59 -6.52 6.81 -19.97
N ILE A 60 -6.94 7.95 -19.46
CA ILE A 60 -6.21 8.69 -18.45
C ILE A 60 -7.15 8.84 -17.25
N ALA A 61 -6.67 8.54 -16.07
CA ALA A 61 -7.42 8.75 -14.84
C ALA A 61 -6.53 9.38 -13.77
N GLY A 62 -7.16 10.05 -12.84
CA GLY A 62 -6.48 10.59 -11.67
C GLY A 62 -7.45 10.68 -10.49
N ARG A 63 -6.94 10.37 -9.31
CA ARG A 63 -7.67 10.48 -8.06
C ARG A 63 -6.83 11.29 -7.07
N TYR A 64 -7.45 12.27 -6.48
CA TYR A 64 -6.92 13.03 -5.35
C TYR A 64 -7.67 12.66 -4.09
N ASP A 65 -6.96 12.30 -3.05
CA ASP A 65 -7.48 11.95 -1.74
C ASP A 65 -6.86 12.85 -0.67
N GLU A 66 -7.69 13.40 0.21
CA GLU A 66 -7.28 14.21 1.37
C GLU A 66 -7.82 13.55 2.64
N TYR A 67 -6.94 13.31 3.61
CA TYR A 67 -7.23 12.67 4.88
C TYR A 67 -7.17 13.65 6.04
N SER A 68 -8.08 13.46 7.01
CA SER A 68 -8.10 14.28 8.24
C SER A 68 -6.98 13.93 9.24
N SER A 69 -6.32 12.79 9.06
CA SER A 69 -5.25 12.35 9.97
C SER A 69 -3.94 13.05 9.68
N THR A 70 -3.27 13.56 10.72
CA THR A 70 -2.04 14.38 10.65
C THR A 70 -0.93 13.55 10.05
N GLY A 71 -0.46 12.76 9.75
CA GLY A 71 0.70 12.08 9.13
C GLY A 71 0.45 11.66 7.68
N ILE A 72 -0.81 11.59 7.28
CA ILE A 72 -1.19 11.07 5.98
C ILE A 72 -1.26 12.19 4.92
N GLY A 73 -1.90 13.30 5.26
CA GLY A 73 -2.04 14.45 4.35
C GLY A 73 -2.91 14.13 3.14
N SER A 74 -2.42 14.48 1.97
CA SER A 74 -3.08 14.25 0.69
C SER A 74 -2.19 13.49 -0.27
N ASN A 75 -2.82 12.73 -1.18
CA ASN A 75 -2.13 12.00 -2.22
C ASN A 75 -2.87 12.10 -3.56
N PHE A 76 -2.12 12.09 -4.65
CA PHE A 76 -2.65 12.04 -6.01
C PHE A 76 -2.17 10.76 -6.70
N SER A 77 -3.11 9.99 -7.24
CA SER A 77 -2.85 8.73 -7.91
C SER A 77 -3.24 8.83 -9.39
N PRO A 78 -2.30 9.13 -10.28
CA PRO A 78 -2.52 9.12 -11.73
C PRO A 78 -2.48 7.70 -12.28
N SER A 79 -3.15 7.50 -13.40
CA SER A 79 -2.96 6.33 -14.24
C SER A 79 -3.18 6.64 -15.72
N ILE A 80 -2.44 5.92 -16.55
CA ILE A 80 -2.60 5.97 -18.00
C ILE A 80 -2.56 4.54 -18.55
N ASN A 81 -3.53 4.23 -19.41
CA ASN A 81 -3.59 2.96 -20.14
C ASN A 81 -3.60 3.23 -21.62
N MET A 82 -2.88 2.42 -22.38
CA MET A 82 -2.77 2.53 -23.81
C MET A 82 -2.98 1.18 -24.46
N ALA A 83 -3.77 1.15 -25.53
CA ALA A 83 -3.96 -0.03 -26.36
C ALA A 83 -3.80 0.37 -27.83
N TYR A 84 -2.86 -0.27 -28.51
CA TYR A 84 -2.55 -0.03 -29.90
C TYR A 84 -2.73 -1.30 -30.74
N ARG A 85 -3.58 -1.21 -31.76
CA ARG A 85 -3.87 -2.29 -32.72
C ARG A 85 -3.35 -1.93 -34.12
N PRO A 86 -2.07 -2.15 -34.41
CA PRO A 86 -1.50 -1.84 -35.73
C PRO A 86 -2.18 -2.66 -36.82
N THR A 87 -2.52 -3.90 -36.51
CA THR A 87 -3.23 -4.84 -37.41
C THR A 87 -4.33 -5.57 -36.64
N SER A 88 -5.20 -6.32 -37.37
CA SER A 88 -6.29 -7.08 -36.74
C SER A 88 -5.83 -8.21 -35.82
N TRP A 89 -4.59 -8.70 -35.98
CA TRP A 89 -4.04 -9.83 -35.23
C TRP A 89 -3.00 -9.42 -34.17
N VAL A 90 -2.70 -8.11 -34.03
CA VAL A 90 -1.73 -7.59 -33.05
C VAL A 90 -2.40 -6.57 -32.15
N LEU A 91 -2.29 -6.75 -30.83
CA LEU A 91 -2.62 -5.76 -29.83
C LEU A 91 -1.39 -5.55 -28.94
N LEU A 92 -0.90 -4.32 -28.89
CA LEU A 92 0.07 -3.86 -27.90
C LEU A 92 -0.66 -3.06 -26.83
N ARG A 93 -0.31 -3.30 -25.56
CA ARG A 93 -0.90 -2.58 -24.44
C ARG A 93 0.16 -2.19 -23.44
N GLY A 94 -0.03 -1.04 -22.81
CA GLY A 94 0.82 -0.54 -21.76
C GLY A 94 0.01 0.18 -20.71
N THR A 95 0.45 0.11 -19.47
CA THR A 95 -0.15 0.79 -18.34
C THR A 95 0.95 1.41 -17.49
N TYR A 96 0.72 2.63 -17.04
CA TYR A 96 1.42 3.24 -15.93
C TYR A 96 0.40 3.66 -14.88
N GLY A 97 0.73 3.51 -13.62
CA GLY A 97 -0.11 4.00 -12.53
C GLY A 97 0.66 4.14 -11.25
N GLU A 98 0.22 5.09 -10.45
CA GLU A 98 0.66 5.28 -9.08
C GLU A 98 -0.47 4.94 -8.14
N GLY A 99 -0.12 4.39 -6.99
CA GLY A 99 -1.05 4.07 -5.93
C GLY A 99 -0.46 4.38 -4.57
N PHE A 100 -1.30 4.41 -3.56
CA PHE A 100 -0.85 4.58 -2.19
C PHE A 100 -1.73 3.78 -1.23
N ARG A 101 -1.18 3.50 -0.07
CA ARG A 101 -1.90 2.87 1.03
C ARG A 101 -1.62 3.63 2.33
N VAL A 102 -2.68 4.01 3.01
CA VAL A 102 -2.56 4.62 4.34
C VAL A 102 -2.47 3.54 5.41
N GLY A 103 -1.72 3.80 6.47
CA GLY A 103 -1.61 2.89 7.61
C GLY A 103 -2.97 2.52 8.19
N ALA A 104 -3.12 1.26 8.58
CA ALA A 104 -4.29 0.80 9.31
C ALA A 104 -4.34 1.47 10.70
N PHE A 105 -5.53 1.54 11.32
CA PHE A 105 -5.66 2.13 12.66
C PHE A 105 -4.77 1.44 13.69
N SER A 106 -4.58 0.14 13.59
CA SER A 106 -3.66 -0.62 14.45
C SER A 106 -2.18 -0.23 14.24
N GLN A 107 -1.79 0.12 13.02
CA GLN A 107 -0.44 0.59 12.73
C GLN A 107 -0.20 2.03 13.20
N LEU A 108 -1.26 2.85 13.22
CA LEU A 108 -1.19 4.24 13.69
C LEU A 108 -1.32 4.35 15.21
N TYR A 109 -2.25 3.60 15.80
CA TYR A 109 -2.66 3.77 17.20
C TYR A 109 -2.56 2.50 18.02
N GLY A 110 -1.98 1.42 17.45
CA GLY A 110 -1.80 0.15 18.14
C GLY A 110 -1.00 0.30 19.42
N ASN A 111 -1.38 -0.45 20.42
CA ASN A 111 -0.71 -0.46 21.72
C ASN A 111 0.72 -0.95 21.61
N ARG A 112 1.56 -0.52 22.55
CA ARG A 112 2.90 -1.08 22.68
C ARG A 112 2.81 -2.54 23.07
N SER A 113 3.45 -3.39 22.29
CA SER A 113 3.67 -4.79 22.61
C SER A 113 5.15 -5.03 22.91
N GLU A 114 5.40 -5.89 23.88
CA GLU A 114 6.73 -6.31 24.25
C GLU A 114 6.97 -7.74 23.72
N SER A 115 8.12 -7.93 23.09
CA SER A 115 8.54 -9.23 22.59
C SER A 115 10.03 -9.44 22.87
N PHE A 116 10.46 -10.70 22.86
CA PHE A 116 11.84 -11.09 23.12
C PHE A 116 12.39 -11.94 21.98
N PRO A 117 12.51 -11.41 20.76
CA PRO A 117 13.09 -12.16 19.65
C PRO A 117 14.55 -12.52 19.93
N SER A 118 14.95 -13.71 19.47
CA SER A 118 16.34 -14.12 19.50
C SER A 118 17.08 -13.66 18.25
N GLY A 119 18.25 -13.07 18.43
CA GLY A 119 19.13 -12.64 17.36
C GLY A 119 20.60 -12.65 17.79
N VAL A 120 21.49 -12.55 16.82
CA VAL A 120 22.92 -12.34 17.05
C VAL A 120 23.26 -10.91 16.68
N ASP A 121 23.89 -10.19 17.61
CA ASP A 121 24.50 -8.89 17.28
C ASP A 121 25.76 -9.12 16.45
N VAL A 122 25.60 -9.17 15.13
CA VAL A 122 26.70 -9.43 14.20
C VAL A 122 27.78 -8.34 14.23
N VAL A 123 27.39 -7.09 14.55
CA VAL A 123 28.33 -5.96 14.62
C VAL A 123 29.14 -6.04 15.89
N GLY A 124 28.46 -6.18 17.03
CA GLY A 124 29.14 -6.33 18.33
C GLY A 124 29.98 -7.60 18.43
N CYS A 125 29.51 -8.70 17.84
CA CYS A 125 30.27 -9.93 17.72
C CYS A 125 31.58 -9.73 16.90
N ALA A 126 31.49 -9.12 15.74
CA ALA A 126 32.65 -8.82 14.90
C ALA A 126 33.64 -7.86 15.57
N ALA A 127 33.14 -6.95 16.41
CA ALA A 127 33.97 -6.02 17.21
C ALA A 127 34.51 -6.66 18.51
N GLY A 128 34.11 -7.88 18.84
CA GLY A 128 34.51 -8.57 20.08
C GLY A 128 33.89 -8.01 21.36
N VAL A 129 32.79 -7.24 21.24
CA VAL A 129 32.09 -6.60 22.38
C VAL A 129 30.76 -7.25 22.73
N ALA A 130 30.29 -8.19 21.90
CA ALA A 130 29.05 -8.93 22.12
C ALA A 130 29.24 -10.44 21.94
N VAL A 131 28.32 -11.22 22.52
CA VAL A 131 28.32 -12.68 22.42
C VAL A 131 27.86 -13.09 21.03
N CYS A 132 28.61 -13.98 20.37
CA CYS A 132 28.31 -14.48 19.02
C CYS A 132 27.29 -15.63 18.99
N THR A 133 26.46 -15.77 20.01
CA THR A 133 25.36 -16.73 20.10
C THR A 133 24.01 -16.00 20.13
N PRO A 134 22.94 -16.63 19.65
CA PRO A 134 21.61 -16.04 19.74
C PRO A 134 21.24 -15.67 21.18
N THR A 135 20.89 -14.41 21.39
CA THR A 135 20.47 -13.86 22.67
C THR A 135 19.12 -13.22 22.50
N GLN A 136 18.27 -13.25 23.53
CA GLN A 136 16.97 -12.57 23.50
C GLN A 136 17.14 -11.08 23.75
N TYR A 137 16.54 -10.29 22.87
CA TYR A 137 16.51 -8.84 22.99
C TYR A 137 15.09 -8.37 23.30
N ARG A 138 14.97 -7.52 24.32
CA ARG A 138 13.71 -6.85 24.60
C ARG A 138 13.38 -5.87 23.50
N THR A 139 12.30 -6.14 22.76
CA THR A 139 11.81 -5.31 21.66
C THR A 139 10.46 -4.75 22.03
N LEU A 140 10.29 -3.45 21.84
CA LEU A 140 9.01 -2.76 22.00
C LEU A 140 8.53 -2.33 20.61
N ALA A 141 7.34 -2.76 20.23
CA ALA A 141 6.66 -2.33 19.02
C ALA A 141 5.33 -1.67 19.38
N GLY A 142 4.89 -0.71 18.58
CA GLY A 142 3.62 -0.02 18.82
C GLY A 142 3.25 0.86 17.64
N GLY A 143 2.04 1.39 17.66
CA GLY A 143 1.55 2.28 16.63
C GLY A 143 2.34 3.58 16.56
N ASN A 144 2.40 4.16 15.36
CA ASN A 144 3.00 5.47 15.14
C ASN A 144 1.99 6.37 14.40
N PRO A 145 1.38 7.36 15.06
CA PRO A 145 0.39 8.24 14.44
C PRO A 145 0.95 9.16 13.37
N ASN A 146 2.27 9.25 13.25
CA ASN A 146 2.97 10.06 12.25
C ASN A 146 3.43 9.25 11.03
N LEU A 147 2.95 8.01 10.86
CA LEU A 147 3.24 7.23 9.65
C LEU A 147 2.68 7.94 8.42
N GLY A 148 3.55 8.16 7.44
CA GLY A 148 3.15 8.55 6.09
C GLY A 148 2.47 7.39 5.35
N PRO A 149 1.89 7.65 4.19
CA PRO A 149 1.39 6.59 3.32
C PRO A 149 2.54 5.77 2.72
N GLU A 150 2.26 4.52 2.42
CA GLU A 150 3.06 3.76 1.46
C GLU A 150 2.68 4.20 0.05
N GLU A 151 3.65 4.31 -0.82
CA GLU A 151 3.45 4.68 -2.22
C GLU A 151 3.90 3.54 -3.12
N SER A 152 3.27 3.43 -4.28
CA SER A 152 3.64 2.45 -5.27
C SER A 152 3.57 3.02 -6.68
N GLU A 153 4.53 2.61 -7.50
CA GLU A 153 4.50 2.82 -8.95
C GLU A 153 4.44 1.47 -9.65
N HIS A 154 3.64 1.37 -10.69
CA HIS A 154 3.59 0.15 -11.48
C HIS A 154 3.55 0.44 -12.98
N TYR A 155 4.27 -0.39 -13.70
CA TYR A 155 4.36 -0.38 -15.15
C TYR A 155 4.00 -1.76 -15.67
N THR A 156 3.16 -1.80 -16.70
CA THR A 156 2.92 -3.04 -17.44
C THR A 156 3.11 -2.79 -18.92
N PHE A 157 3.63 -3.78 -19.61
CA PHE A 157 3.67 -3.81 -21.06
C PHE A 157 3.30 -5.20 -21.53
N GLY A 158 2.50 -5.31 -22.60
CA GLY A 158 2.08 -6.60 -23.13
C GLY A 158 1.77 -6.55 -24.61
N ALA A 159 1.93 -7.69 -25.23
CA ALA A 159 1.54 -7.96 -26.61
C ALA A 159 0.61 -9.17 -26.67
N VAL A 160 -0.44 -9.06 -27.46
CA VAL A 160 -1.34 -10.16 -27.81
C VAL A 160 -1.28 -10.35 -29.32
N LEU A 161 -0.94 -11.55 -29.75
CA LEU A 161 -0.78 -11.94 -31.15
C LEU A 161 -1.78 -13.03 -31.44
N SER A 162 -2.67 -12.82 -32.42
CA SER A 162 -3.66 -13.81 -32.87
C SER A 162 -3.50 -14.04 -34.38
N PRO A 163 -2.38 -14.68 -34.81
CA PRO A 163 -2.07 -14.87 -36.22
C PRO A 163 -3.03 -15.81 -36.93
N LEU A 164 -3.69 -16.68 -36.19
CA LEU A 164 -4.71 -17.62 -36.67
C LEU A 164 -5.93 -17.56 -35.75
N PRO A 165 -7.14 -17.88 -36.24
CA PRO A 165 -8.35 -17.88 -35.41
C PRO A 165 -8.26 -18.79 -34.19
N GLU A 166 -7.52 -19.89 -34.30
CA GLU A 166 -7.36 -20.91 -33.25
C GLU A 166 -6.13 -20.68 -32.36
N LEU A 167 -5.28 -19.68 -32.65
CA LEU A 167 -4.03 -19.44 -31.91
C LEU A 167 -3.94 -18.02 -31.41
N THR A 168 -3.89 -17.87 -30.10
CA THR A 168 -3.57 -16.61 -29.42
C THR A 168 -2.36 -16.77 -28.51
N ILE A 169 -1.38 -15.90 -28.70
CA ILE A 169 -0.15 -15.83 -27.90
C ILE A 169 -0.19 -14.51 -27.13
N GLN A 170 -0.01 -14.56 -25.82
CA GLN A 170 0.10 -13.37 -24.97
C GLN A 170 1.45 -13.36 -24.26
N ILE A 171 2.14 -12.22 -24.35
CA ILE A 171 3.39 -11.96 -23.64
C ILE A 171 3.18 -10.68 -22.85
N GLY A 172 3.61 -10.67 -21.60
CA GLY A 172 3.52 -9.49 -20.74
C GLY A 172 4.68 -9.41 -19.78
N MET A 173 5.06 -8.19 -19.44
CA MET A 173 5.99 -7.86 -18.37
C MET A 173 5.34 -6.83 -17.45
N TRP A 174 5.75 -6.84 -16.20
CA TRP A 174 5.32 -5.87 -15.21
C TRP A 174 6.48 -5.53 -14.29
N HIS A 175 6.43 -4.34 -13.74
CA HIS A 175 7.32 -3.87 -12.70
C HIS A 175 6.50 -3.09 -11.68
N THR A 176 6.79 -3.31 -10.39
CA THR A 176 6.16 -2.54 -9.30
C THR A 176 7.23 -2.20 -8.29
N GLU A 177 7.29 -0.93 -7.91
CA GLU A 177 8.13 -0.41 -6.86
C GLU A 177 7.28 0.09 -5.71
N TYR A 178 7.68 -0.20 -4.47
CA TYR A 178 7.03 0.29 -3.26
C TYR A 178 8.01 1.12 -2.44
N THR A 179 7.56 2.27 -1.97
CA THR A 179 8.30 3.14 -1.07
C THR A 179 7.51 3.39 0.22
N GLY A 180 8.22 3.70 1.30
CA GLY A 180 7.58 3.95 2.59
C GLY A 180 6.89 2.73 3.22
N TYR A 181 7.34 1.50 2.90
CA TYR A 181 6.69 0.27 3.36
C TYR A 181 6.58 0.20 4.89
N ILE A 182 5.35 0.02 5.39
CA ILE A 182 5.03 -0.03 6.82
C ILE A 182 5.11 -1.49 7.28
N THR A 183 6.11 -1.79 8.11
CA THR A 183 6.26 -3.10 8.78
C THR A 183 5.86 -2.98 10.25
N LEU A 184 5.40 -4.09 10.81
CA LEU A 184 5.19 -4.27 12.26
C LEU A 184 6.38 -5.02 12.84
#